data_6d6737232549f185bad928d9d803e7cf
#
_entry.id   6d6737232549f185bad928d9d803e7cf
#
_cell.length_a   1.000
_cell.length_b   1.000
_cell.length_c   1.000
_cell.angle_alpha   90.00
_cell.angle_beta   90.00
_cell.angle_gamma   90.00
#
_symmetry.space_group_name_H-M   'P 1'
#
loop_
_entity.id
_entity.type
_entity.pdbx_description
1 polymer ?
#
loop_
_entity_poly.entity_id
_entity_poly.type
_entity_poly.pdbx_seq_one_letter_code
_entity_poly.pdbx_strand_id
1 'polypeptide(L)'
;MAREGEGGRGRDRNREERDSEFVDRLVHINRVAKVVKGGRRFGFAALVVVGDQKGRVGFGHGKAREVPEAIRKATEAAKRSVVRVPLREGRTLHHDVNGRHGAGRVVLRAAPAGTGIIAGGPMRAVFESLGVHDVVAKSQGSSNPYNMVRATFNALAREDSPRSVAQRRNLKVSTLQSRRQGVEADAADS
;
A
#
# COMPACT_ATOMS: atom_id res chain seq x y z
N MET A 1 -6.03 21.73 47.12
CA MET A 1 -6.50 20.42 46.62
C MET A 1 -6.35 20.44 45.09
N ALA A 2 -5.32 19.77 44.62
CA ALA A 2 -5.00 19.67 43.21
C ALA A 2 -5.76 18.49 42.58
N ARG A 3 -6.51 18.71 41.51
CA ARG A 3 -7.09 17.65 40.69
C ARG A 3 -6.04 17.21 39.67
N GLU A 4 -5.40 16.08 39.90
CA GLU A 4 -4.50 15.43 38.97
C GLU A 4 -5.31 14.75 37.84
N GLY A 5 -4.81 14.96 36.60
CA GLY A 5 -5.50 14.58 35.38
C GLY A 5 -5.43 13.09 35.07
N GLU A 6 -6.55 12.43 35.00
CA GLU A 6 -6.76 11.05 34.53
C GLU A 6 -6.86 10.90 32.99
N GLY A 7 -6.56 11.96 32.23
CA GLY A 7 -6.77 12.00 30.78
C GLY A 7 -5.70 11.32 29.89
N GLY A 8 -4.55 10.92 30.43
CA GLY A 8 -3.40 10.44 29.63
C GLY A 8 -3.41 8.95 29.29
N ARG A 9 -3.82 8.12 30.21
CA ARG A 9 -3.66 6.65 30.11
C ARG A 9 -4.56 5.95 29.08
N GLY A 10 -5.69 6.52 28.72
CA GLY A 10 -6.62 5.94 27.73
C GLY A 10 -6.18 6.14 26.27
N ARG A 11 -5.44 7.22 25.99
CA ARG A 11 -4.95 7.51 24.63
C ARG A 11 -3.75 6.64 24.25
N ASP A 12 -2.89 6.31 25.18
CA ASP A 12 -1.70 5.50 24.92
C ASP A 12 -2.05 4.02 24.72
N ARG A 13 -2.97 3.45 25.51
CA ARG A 13 -3.47 2.07 25.31
C ARG A 13 -4.12 1.89 23.94
N ASN A 14 -4.97 2.81 23.52
CA ASN A 14 -5.63 2.75 22.21
C ASN A 14 -4.65 2.94 21.03
N ARG A 15 -3.50 3.53 21.28
CA ARG A 15 -2.41 3.67 20.31
C ARG A 15 -1.57 2.39 20.22
N GLU A 16 -1.24 1.78 21.33
CA GLU A 16 -0.51 0.50 21.41
C GLU A 16 -1.33 -0.66 20.81
N GLU A 17 -2.63 -0.74 21.08
CA GLU A 17 -3.53 -1.72 20.48
C GLU A 17 -3.62 -1.57 18.95
N ARG A 18 -3.70 -0.34 18.43
CA ARG A 18 -3.66 -0.06 17.00
C ARG A 18 -2.31 -0.38 16.37
N ASP A 19 -1.23 -0.22 17.12
CA ASP A 19 0.13 -0.50 16.65
C ASP A 19 0.40 -2.00 16.56
N SER A 20 -0.25 -2.83 17.36
CA SER A 20 -0.15 -4.30 17.33
C SER A 20 -0.92 -4.95 16.17
N GLU A 21 -1.91 -4.24 15.57
CA GLU A 21 -2.66 -4.76 14.41
C GLU A 21 -1.88 -4.68 13.08
N PHE A 22 -0.81 -3.90 13.01
CA PHE A 22 -0.07 -3.69 11.78
C PHE A 22 1.12 -4.64 11.67
N VAL A 23 1.19 -5.33 10.51
CA VAL A 23 2.35 -6.12 10.11
C VAL A 23 3.27 -5.21 9.29
N ASP A 24 4.54 -5.12 9.68
CA ASP A 24 5.56 -4.39 8.94
C ASP A 24 6.39 -5.33 8.07
N ARG A 25 6.68 -4.89 6.85
CA ARG A 25 7.53 -5.59 5.89
C ARG A 25 8.62 -4.67 5.39
N LEU A 26 9.86 -5.10 5.59
CA LEU A 26 11.02 -4.44 5.02
C LEU A 26 11.09 -4.77 3.51
N VAL A 27 10.99 -3.75 2.66
CA VAL A 27 11.09 -3.91 1.21
C VAL A 27 12.52 -3.80 0.71
N HIS A 28 13.25 -2.81 1.21
CA HIS A 28 14.62 -2.55 0.75
C HIS A 28 15.43 -1.78 1.79
N ILE A 29 16.70 -2.16 1.93
CA ILE A 29 17.72 -1.41 2.68
C ILE A 29 18.82 -1.02 1.70
N ASN A 30 19.22 0.24 1.74
CA ASN A 30 20.33 0.75 0.94
C ASN A 30 21.35 1.46 1.84
N ARG A 31 22.63 1.15 1.64
CA ARG A 31 23.73 1.88 2.28
C ARG A 31 23.99 3.16 1.48
N VAL A 32 23.88 4.29 2.14
CA VAL A 32 24.13 5.61 1.54
C VAL A 32 25.37 6.24 2.14
N ALA A 33 26.06 7.06 1.38
CA ALA A 33 27.27 7.75 1.83
C ALA A 33 27.22 9.24 1.48
N LYS A 34 27.68 10.08 2.39
CA LYS A 34 27.98 11.49 2.15
C LYS A 34 29.49 11.67 2.13
N VAL A 35 30.02 12.17 1.03
CA VAL A 35 31.44 12.51 0.92
C VAL A 35 31.70 13.85 1.60
N VAL A 36 32.71 13.88 2.46
CA VAL A 36 33.15 15.08 3.18
C VAL A 36 34.68 15.22 3.05
N LYS A 37 35.23 16.36 3.40
CA LYS A 37 36.70 16.54 3.54
C LYS A 37 37.20 15.50 4.57
N GLY A 38 38.08 14.61 4.16
CA GLY A 38 38.65 13.55 5.01
C GLY A 38 37.95 12.19 4.91
N GLY A 39 36.97 11.97 4.01
CA GLY A 39 36.40 10.64 3.77
C GLY A 39 34.92 10.59 3.50
N ARG A 40 34.31 9.43 3.79
CA ARG A 40 32.88 9.16 3.55
C ARG A 40 32.16 8.89 4.87
N ARG A 41 31.04 9.59 5.10
CA ARG A 41 30.15 9.28 6.21
C ARG A 41 29.02 8.38 5.71
N PHE A 42 28.94 7.17 6.24
CA PHE A 42 27.94 6.17 5.86
C PHE A 42 26.67 6.31 6.70
N GLY A 43 25.57 5.87 6.11
CA GLY A 43 24.28 5.68 6.74
C GLY A 43 23.46 4.65 5.99
N PHE A 44 22.28 4.36 6.49
CA PHE A 44 21.34 3.40 5.90
C PHE A 44 20.01 4.08 5.62
N ALA A 45 19.41 3.68 4.50
CA ALA A 45 18.06 4.08 4.11
C ALA A 45 17.19 2.82 4.03
N ALA A 46 16.13 2.76 4.81
CA ALA A 46 15.16 1.68 4.81
C ALA A 46 13.86 2.12 4.16
N LEU A 47 13.25 1.24 3.36
CA LEU A 47 11.91 1.35 2.81
C LEU A 47 11.06 0.26 3.44
N VAL A 48 10.01 0.64 4.17
CA VAL A 48 9.11 -0.25 4.89
C VAL A 48 7.69 -0.03 4.42
N VAL A 49 6.94 -1.12 4.31
CA VAL A 49 5.50 -1.12 4.08
C VAL A 49 4.83 -1.69 5.33
N VAL A 50 3.73 -1.08 5.75
CA VAL A 50 2.96 -1.46 6.93
C VAL A 50 1.51 -1.65 6.52
N GLY A 51 0.86 -2.72 6.96
CA GLY A 51 -0.54 -2.97 6.65
C GLY A 51 -1.24 -3.87 7.67
N ASP A 52 -2.56 -3.81 7.70
CA ASP A 52 -3.40 -4.59 8.61
C ASP A 52 -3.97 -5.87 7.99
N GLN A 53 -3.61 -6.15 6.74
CA GLN A 53 -4.17 -7.26 5.95
C GLN A 53 -5.71 -7.21 5.79
N LYS A 54 -6.31 -6.06 6.04
CA LYS A 54 -7.77 -5.80 5.98
C LYS A 54 -8.10 -4.61 5.07
N GLY A 55 -7.21 -4.30 4.13
CA GLY A 55 -7.41 -3.20 3.18
C GLY A 55 -6.80 -1.87 3.58
N ARG A 56 -5.99 -1.81 4.65
CA ARG A 56 -5.21 -0.62 5.01
C ARG A 56 -3.73 -0.88 4.81
N VAL A 57 -3.05 0.01 4.14
CA VAL A 57 -1.61 -0.09 3.89
C VAL A 57 -0.95 1.28 3.86
N GLY A 58 0.27 1.37 4.35
CA GLY A 58 1.09 2.56 4.33
C GLY A 58 2.53 2.22 3.95
N PHE A 59 3.29 3.19 3.49
CA PHE A 59 4.72 3.02 3.27
C PHE A 59 5.49 4.17 3.88
N GLY A 60 6.72 3.88 4.29
CA GLY A 60 7.60 4.87 4.88
C GLY A 60 9.05 4.68 4.45
N HIS A 61 9.78 5.77 4.45
CA HIS A 61 11.20 5.79 4.16
C HIS A 61 11.93 6.46 5.32
N GLY A 62 12.88 5.75 5.92
CA GLY A 62 13.68 6.22 7.04
C GLY A 62 15.18 6.19 6.74
N LYS A 63 15.93 7.16 7.27
CA LYS A 63 17.40 7.19 7.20
C LYS A 63 17.98 7.34 8.59
N ALA A 64 19.04 6.56 8.88
CA ALA A 64 19.80 6.64 10.11
C ALA A 64 21.25 6.18 9.92
N ARG A 65 22.06 6.28 10.97
CA ARG A 65 23.43 5.74 10.95
C ARG A 65 23.42 4.21 11.11
N GLU A 66 22.43 3.68 11.81
CA GLU A 66 22.26 2.27 12.09
C GLU A 66 21.01 1.73 11.39
N VAL A 67 21.04 0.43 11.01
CA VAL A 67 19.94 -0.23 10.31
C VAL A 67 18.67 -0.29 11.17
N PRO A 68 18.70 -0.73 12.45
CA PRO A 68 17.49 -0.80 13.26
C PRO A 68 16.79 0.55 13.42
N GLU A 69 17.57 1.60 13.60
CA GLU A 69 17.03 2.95 13.74
C GLU A 69 16.41 3.46 12.42
N ALA A 70 17.00 3.12 11.27
CA ALA A 70 16.46 3.46 9.96
C ALA A 70 15.11 2.75 9.74
N ILE A 71 14.99 1.48 10.11
CA ILE A 71 13.74 0.69 10.04
C ILE A 71 12.69 1.32 10.96
N ARG A 72 13.02 1.59 12.23
CA ARG A 72 12.09 2.21 13.18
C ARG A 72 11.50 3.52 12.65
N LYS A 73 12.35 4.41 12.13
CA LYS A 73 11.89 5.67 11.52
C LYS A 73 11.03 5.46 10.28
N ALA A 74 11.35 4.46 9.46
CA ALA A 74 10.56 4.11 8.28
C ALA A 74 9.17 3.56 8.68
N THR A 75 9.10 2.68 9.68
CA THR A 75 7.84 2.12 10.21
C THR A 75 6.96 3.23 10.80
N GLU A 76 7.51 4.13 11.59
CA GLU A 76 6.76 5.28 12.12
C GLU A 76 6.21 6.18 11.00
N ALA A 77 7.02 6.44 9.96
CA ALA A 77 6.57 7.20 8.79
C ALA A 77 5.48 6.46 8.01
N ALA A 78 5.58 5.13 7.85
CA ALA A 78 4.59 4.29 7.20
C ALA A 78 3.24 4.31 7.94
N LYS A 79 3.25 4.18 9.25
CA LYS A 79 2.04 4.24 10.10
C LYS A 79 1.29 5.57 10.00
N ARG A 80 2.01 6.69 9.75
CA ARG A 80 1.39 8.02 9.53
C ARG A 80 0.74 8.16 8.15
N SER A 81 1.18 7.39 7.17
CA SER A 81 0.75 7.46 5.77
C SER A 81 -0.18 6.33 5.35
N VAL A 82 -0.87 5.70 6.30
CA VAL A 82 -1.80 4.61 6.01
C VAL A 82 -3.00 5.09 5.21
N VAL A 83 -3.28 4.40 4.10
CA VAL A 83 -4.42 4.64 3.21
C VAL A 83 -5.31 3.40 3.22
N ARG A 84 -6.62 3.61 3.15
CA ARG A 84 -7.59 2.53 2.98
C ARG A 84 -7.91 2.36 1.51
N VAL A 85 -7.79 1.12 1.03
CA VAL A 85 -8.08 0.72 -0.35
C VAL A 85 -9.34 -0.13 -0.37
N PRO A 86 -10.33 0.17 -1.22
CA PRO A 86 -11.49 -0.69 -1.39
C PRO A 86 -11.07 -1.98 -2.10
N LEU A 87 -11.43 -3.13 -1.53
CA LEU A 87 -11.16 -4.44 -2.10
C LEU A 87 -12.46 -5.15 -2.45
N ARG A 88 -12.48 -5.90 -3.54
CA ARG A 88 -13.57 -6.79 -3.91
C ARG A 88 -13.47 -8.07 -3.07
N GLU A 89 -14.49 -8.34 -2.26
CA GLU A 89 -14.58 -9.52 -1.38
C GLU A 89 -13.40 -9.66 -0.40
N GLY A 90 -12.67 -8.57 -0.14
CA GLY A 90 -11.44 -8.60 0.67
C GLY A 90 -10.27 -9.35 0.00
N ARG A 91 -10.38 -9.78 -1.26
CA ARG A 91 -9.40 -10.64 -1.94
C ARG A 91 -8.68 -10.00 -3.10
N THR A 92 -9.38 -9.22 -3.94
CA THR A 92 -8.83 -8.68 -5.17
C THR A 92 -9.26 -7.22 -5.39
N LEU A 93 -8.76 -6.61 -6.47
CA LEU A 93 -9.12 -5.28 -6.90
C LEU A 93 -10.51 -5.28 -7.57
N HIS A 94 -11.19 -4.13 -7.60
CA HIS A 94 -12.47 -3.97 -8.29
C HIS A 94 -12.32 -3.88 -9.80
N HIS A 95 -11.21 -3.29 -10.28
CA HIS A 95 -10.90 -3.12 -11.71
C HIS A 95 -9.39 -3.00 -11.94
N ASP A 96 -8.97 -3.06 -13.20
CA ASP A 96 -7.59 -2.85 -13.58
C ASP A 96 -7.20 -1.38 -13.41
N VAL A 97 -6.02 -1.14 -12.86
CA VAL A 97 -5.52 0.21 -12.57
C VAL A 97 -4.06 0.37 -12.97
N ASN A 98 -3.76 1.53 -13.52
CA ASN A 98 -2.40 1.93 -13.84
C ASN A 98 -1.93 3.04 -12.90
N GLY A 99 -0.70 2.90 -12.39
CA GLY A 99 -0.07 3.89 -11.54
C GLY A 99 1.27 4.38 -12.09
N ARG A 100 1.60 5.63 -11.77
CA ARG A 100 2.88 6.22 -12.17
C ARG A 100 3.46 7.07 -11.05
N HIS A 101 4.77 6.92 -10.83
CA HIS A 101 5.53 7.84 -9.98
C HIS A 101 6.96 7.97 -10.51
N GLY A 102 7.35 9.20 -10.88
CA GLY A 102 8.62 9.43 -11.55
C GLY A 102 8.75 8.57 -12.82
N ALA A 103 9.83 7.82 -12.95
CA ALA A 103 10.05 6.86 -14.02
C ALA A 103 9.35 5.50 -13.80
N GLY A 104 8.81 5.25 -12.58
CA GLY A 104 8.09 4.00 -12.27
C GLY A 104 6.69 4.02 -12.88
N ARG A 105 6.35 2.95 -13.62
CA ARG A 105 5.01 2.67 -14.15
C ARG A 105 4.62 1.28 -13.71
N VAL A 106 3.42 1.12 -13.19
CA VAL A 106 2.87 -0.17 -12.77
C VAL A 106 1.50 -0.39 -13.37
N VAL A 107 1.22 -1.63 -13.70
CA VAL A 107 -0.10 -2.09 -14.14
C VAL A 107 -0.55 -3.10 -13.10
N LEU A 108 -1.75 -2.90 -12.55
CA LEU A 108 -2.41 -3.79 -11.61
C LEU A 108 -3.67 -4.32 -12.26
N ARG A 109 -3.86 -5.63 -12.24
CA ARG A 109 -5.04 -6.30 -12.78
C ARG A 109 -5.76 -7.09 -11.71
N ALA A 110 -7.07 -6.95 -11.66
CA ALA A 110 -7.91 -7.82 -10.86
C ALA A 110 -7.81 -9.24 -11.39
N ALA A 111 -7.76 -10.21 -10.48
CA ALA A 111 -7.62 -11.62 -10.85
C ALA A 111 -8.71 -12.48 -10.19
N PRO A 112 -9.11 -13.60 -10.82
CA PRO A 112 -10.03 -14.55 -10.23
C PRO A 112 -9.41 -15.24 -9.02
N ALA A 113 -10.27 -15.82 -8.18
CA ALA A 113 -9.87 -16.56 -7.00
C ALA A 113 -8.94 -17.73 -7.37
N GLY A 114 -7.87 -17.91 -6.61
CA GLY A 114 -6.87 -18.95 -6.82
C GLY A 114 -5.67 -18.55 -7.68
N THR A 115 -5.67 -17.36 -8.27
CA THR A 115 -4.52 -16.86 -9.06
C THR A 115 -3.30 -16.60 -8.18
N GLY A 116 -3.51 -16.16 -6.95
CA GLY A 116 -2.45 -15.73 -6.04
C GLY A 116 -1.85 -14.37 -6.40
N ILE A 117 -0.80 -13.99 -5.69
CA ILE A 117 -0.11 -12.71 -5.91
C ILE A 117 1.01 -12.90 -6.94
N ILE A 118 0.80 -12.43 -8.16
CA ILE A 118 1.79 -12.42 -9.23
C ILE A 118 2.32 -10.99 -9.39
N ALA A 119 3.40 -10.67 -8.66
CA ALA A 119 3.96 -9.33 -8.62
C ALA A 119 5.47 -9.34 -8.37
N GLY A 120 6.15 -8.27 -8.80
CA GLY A 120 7.56 -8.04 -8.44
C GLY A 120 7.72 -7.78 -6.93
N GLY A 121 8.88 -8.12 -6.36
CA GLY A 121 9.15 -8.09 -4.91
C GLY A 121 8.59 -6.88 -4.15
N PRO A 122 8.95 -5.64 -4.54
CA PRO A 122 8.44 -4.45 -3.86
C PRO A 122 6.91 -4.30 -3.90
N MET A 123 6.27 -4.66 -5.03
CA MET A 123 4.82 -4.63 -5.17
C MET A 123 4.16 -5.76 -4.39
N ARG A 124 4.76 -6.97 -4.41
CA ARG A 124 4.27 -8.12 -3.63
C ARG A 124 4.19 -7.80 -2.15
N ALA A 125 5.22 -7.14 -1.58
CA ALA A 125 5.21 -6.72 -0.19
C ALA A 125 4.02 -5.77 0.13
N VAL A 126 3.65 -4.89 -0.80
CA VAL A 126 2.48 -4.01 -0.64
C VAL A 126 1.18 -4.81 -0.63
N PHE A 127 0.98 -5.76 -1.57
CA PHE A 127 -0.25 -6.56 -1.64
C PHE A 127 -0.41 -7.51 -0.46
N GLU A 128 0.66 -8.15 -0.02
CA GLU A 128 0.64 -9.02 1.16
C GLU A 128 0.33 -8.24 2.45
N SER A 129 0.88 -7.02 2.61
CA SER A 129 0.55 -6.16 3.74
C SER A 129 -0.88 -5.59 3.66
N LEU A 130 -1.41 -5.38 2.45
CA LEU A 130 -2.79 -4.93 2.22
C LEU A 130 -3.83 -6.03 2.50
N GLY A 131 -3.42 -7.32 2.38
CA GLY A 131 -4.30 -8.48 2.53
C GLY A 131 -4.98 -8.90 1.22
N VAL A 132 -4.43 -8.51 0.07
CA VAL A 132 -4.88 -9.01 -1.24
C VAL A 132 -4.36 -10.42 -1.44
N HIS A 133 -5.22 -11.31 -1.94
CA HIS A 133 -4.87 -12.70 -2.22
C HIS A 133 -4.68 -12.97 -3.71
N ASP A 134 -5.43 -12.29 -4.57
CA ASP A 134 -5.42 -12.54 -6.01
C ASP A 134 -5.22 -11.24 -6.78
N VAL A 135 -4.03 -11.06 -7.37
CA VAL A 135 -3.67 -9.90 -8.17
C VAL A 135 -2.53 -10.21 -9.13
N VAL A 136 -2.61 -9.69 -10.34
CA VAL A 136 -1.52 -9.73 -11.30
C VAL A 136 -0.97 -8.31 -11.49
N ALA A 137 0.32 -8.12 -11.26
CA ALA A 137 0.95 -6.82 -11.35
C ALA A 137 2.29 -6.86 -12.07
N LYS A 138 2.55 -5.85 -12.89
CA LYS A 138 3.81 -5.69 -13.62
C LYS A 138 4.34 -4.28 -13.50
N SER A 139 5.62 -4.18 -13.17
CA SER A 139 6.37 -2.93 -13.31
C SER A 139 6.94 -2.81 -14.72
N GLN A 140 6.66 -1.70 -15.38
CA GLN A 140 7.04 -1.44 -16.78
C GLN A 140 8.06 -0.30 -16.93
N GLY A 141 8.40 0.37 -15.87
CA GLY A 141 9.28 1.54 -15.94
C GLY A 141 10.59 1.31 -15.21
N SER A 142 10.69 1.87 -14.02
CA SER A 142 11.89 1.83 -13.21
C SER A 142 11.97 0.55 -12.36
N SER A 143 13.17 -0.01 -12.22
CA SER A 143 13.47 -1.09 -11.26
C SER A 143 13.72 -0.58 -9.83
N ASN A 144 13.73 0.75 -9.60
CA ASN A 144 13.94 1.32 -8.28
C ASN A 144 12.77 0.98 -7.35
N PRO A 145 13.00 0.25 -6.23
CA PRO A 145 11.95 -0.18 -5.30
C PRO A 145 11.10 0.97 -4.76
N TYR A 146 11.70 2.12 -4.51
CA TYR A 146 10.99 3.30 -4.03
C TYR A 146 9.98 3.84 -5.05
N ASN A 147 10.38 3.92 -6.33
CA ASN A 147 9.47 4.35 -7.39
C ASN A 147 8.35 3.32 -7.63
N MET A 148 8.69 2.02 -7.56
CA MET A 148 7.70 0.95 -7.72
C MET A 148 6.64 0.99 -6.64
N VAL A 149 7.04 1.09 -5.36
CA VAL A 149 6.10 1.20 -4.24
C VAL A 149 5.22 2.44 -4.39
N ARG A 150 5.79 3.61 -4.66
CA ARG A 150 5.00 4.83 -4.85
C ARG A 150 4.05 4.76 -6.03
N ALA A 151 4.47 4.17 -7.15
CA ALA A 151 3.60 3.97 -8.30
C ALA A 151 2.45 3.01 -7.97
N THR A 152 2.70 1.96 -7.18
CA THR A 152 1.68 1.03 -6.70
C THR A 152 0.66 1.75 -5.80
N PHE A 153 1.12 2.58 -4.86
CA PHE A 153 0.23 3.39 -4.02
C PHE A 153 -0.58 4.40 -4.84
N ASN A 154 0.02 5.00 -5.88
CA ASN A 154 -0.71 5.88 -6.80
C ASN A 154 -1.79 5.12 -7.59
N ALA A 155 -1.53 3.87 -7.98
CA ALA A 155 -2.54 3.01 -8.60
C ALA A 155 -3.67 2.69 -7.60
N LEU A 156 -3.34 2.21 -6.40
CA LEU A 156 -4.30 1.85 -5.36
C LEU A 156 -5.17 3.03 -4.92
N ALA A 157 -4.64 4.27 -4.93
CA ALA A 157 -5.42 5.47 -4.63
C ALA A 157 -6.45 5.83 -5.72
N ARG A 158 -6.32 5.26 -6.92
CA ARG A 158 -7.27 5.41 -8.04
C ARG A 158 -8.31 4.30 -8.10
N GLU A 159 -8.20 3.33 -7.18
CA GLU A 159 -9.16 2.24 -7.09
C GLU A 159 -10.51 2.76 -6.61
N ASP A 160 -11.54 2.53 -7.41
CA ASP A 160 -12.90 2.95 -7.13
C ASP A 160 -13.80 1.75 -6.82
N SER A 161 -14.53 1.83 -5.71
CA SER A 161 -15.54 0.84 -5.40
C SER A 161 -16.83 1.09 -6.22
N PRO A 162 -17.60 0.05 -6.57
CA PRO A 162 -18.90 0.23 -7.24
C PRO A 162 -19.86 1.15 -6.48
N ARG A 163 -19.75 1.17 -5.14
CA ARG A 163 -20.55 2.06 -4.29
C ARG A 163 -20.17 3.53 -4.47
N SER A 164 -18.87 3.85 -4.49
CA SER A 164 -18.41 5.22 -4.69
C SER A 164 -18.76 5.76 -6.07
N VAL A 165 -18.66 4.89 -7.11
CA VAL A 165 -19.05 5.25 -8.48
C VAL A 165 -20.56 5.46 -8.59
N ALA A 166 -21.37 4.58 -7.99
CA ALA A 166 -22.83 4.71 -7.97
C ALA A 166 -23.27 6.01 -7.30
N GLN A 167 -22.66 6.34 -6.16
CA GLN A 167 -22.94 7.58 -5.42
C GLN A 167 -22.60 8.83 -6.26
N ARG A 168 -21.44 8.86 -6.90
CA ARG A 168 -21.02 9.97 -7.78
C ARG A 168 -21.93 10.15 -9.00
N ARG A 169 -22.50 9.05 -9.52
CA ARG A 169 -23.38 9.05 -10.69
C ARG A 169 -24.87 9.10 -10.34
N ASN A 170 -25.20 9.13 -9.06
CA ASN A 170 -26.58 9.07 -8.55
C ASN A 170 -27.39 7.88 -9.12
N LEU A 171 -26.74 6.69 -9.20
CA LEU A 171 -27.31 5.45 -9.72
C LEU A 171 -27.37 4.37 -8.62
N LYS A 172 -28.21 3.36 -8.82
CA LYS A 172 -28.20 2.17 -7.97
C LYS A 172 -27.00 1.27 -8.33
N VAL A 173 -26.39 0.63 -7.33
CA VAL A 173 -25.25 -0.29 -7.54
C VAL A 173 -25.64 -1.46 -8.47
N SER A 174 -26.87 -1.97 -8.35
CA SER A 174 -27.39 -3.05 -9.21
C SER A 174 -27.36 -2.68 -10.70
N THR A 175 -27.66 -1.44 -11.06
CA THR A 175 -27.61 -0.95 -12.44
C THR A 175 -26.19 -0.93 -13.02
N LEU A 176 -25.17 -0.69 -12.17
CA LEU A 176 -23.78 -0.76 -12.61
C LEU A 176 -23.31 -2.21 -12.79
N GLN A 177 -23.77 -3.10 -11.93
CA GLN A 177 -23.42 -4.54 -12.00
C GLN A 177 -24.05 -5.21 -13.23
N SER A 178 -25.33 -4.93 -13.53
CA SER A 178 -25.99 -5.50 -14.72
C SER A 178 -25.34 -5.05 -16.03
N ARG A 179 -24.87 -3.79 -16.11
CA ARG A 179 -24.12 -3.31 -17.29
C ARG A 179 -22.79 -4.03 -17.47
N ARG A 180 -22.10 -4.36 -16.39
CA ARG A 180 -20.83 -5.09 -16.43
C ARG A 180 -21.03 -6.52 -16.90
N GLN A 181 -22.06 -7.20 -16.40
CA GLN A 181 -22.42 -8.58 -16.81
C GLN A 181 -22.80 -8.65 -18.28
N GLY A 182 -23.53 -7.66 -18.82
CA GLY A 182 -23.85 -7.57 -20.24
C GLY A 182 -22.59 -7.46 -21.12
N VAL A 183 -21.63 -6.62 -20.74
CA VAL A 183 -20.37 -6.48 -21.48
C VAL A 183 -19.51 -7.76 -21.41
N GLU A 184 -19.50 -8.46 -20.28
CA GLU A 184 -18.79 -9.75 -20.14
C GLU A 184 -19.45 -10.86 -20.97
N ALA A 185 -20.77 -10.86 -21.13
CA ALA A 185 -21.50 -11.80 -21.98
C ALA A 185 -21.21 -11.54 -23.48
N ASP A 186 -21.29 -10.30 -23.92
CA ASP A 186 -21.00 -9.91 -25.31
C ASP A 186 -19.54 -10.20 -25.72
N ALA A 187 -18.60 -10.10 -24.77
CA ALA A 187 -17.19 -10.42 -24.99
C ALA A 187 -16.89 -11.93 -25.02
N ALA A 188 -17.76 -12.76 -24.46
CA ALA A 188 -17.64 -14.22 -24.46
C ALA A 188 -18.21 -14.84 -25.75
N ASP A 189 -19.13 -14.12 -26.45
CA ASP A 189 -19.77 -14.56 -27.70
C ASP A 189 -19.03 -14.09 -28.97
N SER A 190 -17.96 -13.29 -28.82
CA SER A 190 -17.12 -12.79 -29.93
C SER A 190 -15.75 -13.46 -29.97
#